data_13cf84773356a82a94934b590482c51a
#
_entry.id   13cf84773356a82a94934b590482c51a
#
_cell.length_a   1.000
_cell.length_b   1.000
_cell.length_c   1.000
_cell.angle_alpha   90.00
_cell.angle_beta   90.00
_cell.angle_gamma   90.00
#
_symmetry.space_group_name_H-M   'P 1'
#
loop_
_entity.id
_entity.type
_entity.pdbx_description
1 polymer ?
#
loop_
_entity_poly.entity_id
_entity_poly.type
_entity_poly.pdbx_seq_one_letter_code
_entity_poly.pdbx_strand_id
1 'polypeptide(L)' 'MAECPTCGADVELTNDAVVGELLSCEDCGMELEILSLEPVELAEAPSAEEDWGQ' A
#
# COMPACT_ATOMS: atom_id res chain seq x y z
N MET A 1 -6.19 10.61 3.66
CA MET A 1 -5.44 10.25 2.46
C MET A 1 -4.03 9.83 2.81
N ALA A 2 -3.49 8.97 2.04
CA ALA A 2 -2.15 8.46 2.30
C ALA A 2 -1.23 8.84 1.14
N GLU A 3 0.03 8.58 1.33
CA GLU A 3 1.02 8.92 0.34
C GLU A 3 1.81 7.68 -0.02
N CYS A 4 1.99 7.48 -1.31
CA CYS A 4 2.76 6.32 -1.77
C CYS A 4 4.21 6.50 -1.35
N PRO A 5 4.78 5.50 -0.65
CA PRO A 5 6.17 5.64 -0.21
C PRO A 5 7.17 5.48 -1.33
N THR A 6 6.72 5.07 -2.50
CA THR A 6 7.62 4.84 -3.61
C THR A 6 7.69 6.04 -4.54
N CYS A 7 6.53 6.54 -4.97
CA CYS A 7 6.50 7.65 -5.92
C CYS A 7 5.99 8.94 -5.31
N GLY A 8 5.42 8.88 -4.12
CA GLY A 8 4.94 10.07 -3.44
C GLY A 8 3.59 10.55 -3.91
N ALA A 9 2.88 9.75 -4.69
CA ALA A 9 1.57 10.15 -5.17
C ALA A 9 0.53 9.96 -4.07
N ASP A 10 -0.54 10.71 -4.19
CA ASP A 10 -1.64 10.59 -3.23
C ASP A 10 -2.37 9.28 -3.45
N VAL A 11 -2.59 8.57 -2.37
CA VAL A 11 -3.33 7.32 -2.40
C VAL A 11 -4.61 7.51 -1.60
N GLU A 12 -5.72 7.20 -2.23
CA GLU A 12 -7.01 7.39 -1.61
C GLU A 12 -7.45 6.09 -0.95
N LEU A 13 -7.87 6.21 0.32
CA LEU A 13 -8.35 5.05 1.06
C LEU A 13 -9.86 5.12 1.19
N THR A 14 -10.49 3.96 1.16
CA THR A 14 -11.92 3.89 1.35
C THR A 14 -12.25 3.89 2.82
N ASN A 15 -13.55 4.03 3.12
CA ASN A 15 -13.99 3.97 4.52
C ASN A 15 -13.83 2.58 5.10
N ASP A 16 -13.73 1.59 4.24
CA ASP A 16 -13.60 0.20 4.69
C ASP A 16 -12.15 -0.21 4.84
N ALA A 17 -11.22 0.71 4.62
CA ALA A 17 -9.80 0.37 4.72
C ALA A 17 -9.47 -0.03 6.16
N VAL A 18 -8.66 -1.06 6.30
CA VAL A 18 -8.25 -1.54 7.61
C VAL A 18 -6.76 -1.78 7.59
N VAL A 19 -6.19 -1.83 8.80
CA VAL A 19 -4.78 -2.12 8.92
C VAL A 19 -4.52 -3.52 8.41
N GLY A 20 -3.49 -3.65 7.60
CA GLY A 20 -3.16 -4.92 7.01
C GLY A 20 -3.74 -5.13 5.63
N GLU A 21 -4.56 -4.20 5.19
CA GLU A 21 -5.17 -4.31 3.86
C GLU A 21 -4.16 -3.95 2.79
N LEU A 22 -4.26 -4.64 1.67
CA LEU A 22 -3.37 -4.38 0.54
C LEU A 22 -4.07 -3.52 -0.49
N LEU A 23 -3.32 -2.60 -1.06
CA LEU A 23 -3.83 -1.77 -2.13
C LEU A 23 -2.69 -1.49 -3.09
N SER A 24 -3.02 -0.91 -4.22
CA SER A 24 -1.99 -0.63 -5.21
C SER A 24 -2.02 0.83 -5.57
N CYS A 25 -0.85 1.37 -5.82
CA CYS A 25 -0.71 2.74 -6.28
C CYS A 25 -1.03 2.79 -7.75
N GLU A 26 -1.88 3.74 -8.13
CA GLU A 26 -2.24 3.86 -9.53
C GLU A 26 -1.19 4.57 -10.34
N ASP A 27 -0.25 5.21 -9.67
CA ASP A 27 0.77 5.96 -10.35
C ASP A 27 1.95 5.08 -10.73
N CYS A 28 2.53 4.41 -9.75
CA CYS A 28 3.69 3.57 -10.00
C CYS A 28 3.32 2.09 -10.05
N GLY A 29 2.10 1.74 -9.72
CA GLY A 29 1.66 0.35 -9.77
C GLY A 29 2.22 -0.50 -8.67
N MET A 30 2.68 0.10 -7.61
CA MET A 30 3.29 -0.62 -6.52
C MET A 30 2.24 -1.12 -5.55
N GLU A 31 2.44 -2.33 -5.05
CA GLU A 31 1.53 -2.84 -4.02
C GLU A 31 1.93 -2.28 -2.67
N LEU A 32 0.91 -1.83 -1.93
CA LEU A 32 1.15 -1.19 -0.65
C LEU A 32 0.32 -1.89 0.41
N GLU A 33 0.79 -1.80 1.63
CA GLU A 33 0.10 -2.38 2.76
C GLU A 33 -0.16 -1.28 3.79
N ILE A 34 -1.36 -1.28 4.35
CA ILE A 34 -1.72 -0.30 5.36
C ILE A 34 -1.12 -0.73 6.68
N LEU A 35 -0.21 0.07 7.18
CA LEU A 35 0.41 -0.18 8.47
C LEU A 35 -0.39 0.43 9.59
N SER A 36 -0.99 1.59 9.34
CA SER A 36 -1.71 2.30 10.36
C SER A 36 -2.74 3.19 9.69
N LEU A 37 -3.82 3.47 10.40
CA LEU A 37 -4.86 4.35 9.88
C LEU A 37 -4.87 5.70 10.56
N GLU A 38 -4.24 5.79 11.73
CA GLU A 38 -4.25 7.05 12.45
C GLU A 38 -2.94 7.24 13.17
N PRO A 39 -2.00 7.92 12.57
CA PRO A 39 -2.05 8.47 11.22
C PRO A 39 -1.94 7.37 10.17
N VAL A 40 -2.42 7.68 8.98
CA VAL A 40 -2.36 6.71 7.91
C VAL A 40 -0.91 6.51 7.47
N GLU A 41 -0.50 5.25 7.44
CA GLU A 41 0.84 4.93 7.00
C GLU A 41 0.78 3.74 6.07
N LEU A 42 1.52 3.85 4.98
CA LEU A 42 1.62 2.80 4.00
C LEU A 42 3.06 2.38 3.84
N ALA A 43 3.24 1.14 3.43
CA ALA A 43 4.58 0.63 3.14
C ALA A 43 4.51 -0.29 1.95
N GLU A 44 5.66 -0.55 1.37
CA GLU A 44 5.74 -1.52 0.30
C GLU A 44 5.28 -2.86 0.80
N ALA A 45 4.26 -3.40 0.16
CA ALA A 45 3.78 -4.71 0.55
C ALA A 45 4.84 -5.76 0.18
N PRO A 46 5.01 -6.78 1.00
CA PRO A 46 5.93 -7.84 0.65
C PRO A 46 5.45 -8.53 -0.62
N SER A 47 6.36 -8.72 -1.52
CA SER A 47 6.03 -9.33 -2.77
C SER A 47 5.85 -10.80 -2.57
N ALA A 48 4.69 -11.18 -2.60
CA ALA A 48 4.44 -12.57 -2.37
C ALA A 48 4.97 -13.40 -3.48
N GLU A 49 5.18 -12.81 -4.42
CA GLU A 49 5.63 -13.54 -5.37
C GLU A 49 6.83 -13.77 -5.52
N GLU A 50 7.27 -13.62 -5.08
CA GLU A 50 8.24 -13.98 -5.16
C GLU A 50 8.53 -15.00 -5.01
N ASP A 51 8.17 -15.50 -5.01
CA ASP A 51 8.39 -16.45 -4.84
C ASP A 51 8.37 -17.17 -5.60
N TRP A 52 8.40 -17.30 -6.07
CA TRP A 52 8.33 -18.09 -6.74
C TRP A 52 9.19 -18.68 -7.01
N GLY A 53 9.36 -18.62 -6.80
CA GLY A 53 9.95 -19.19 -6.90
C GLY A 53 10.65 -19.62 -7.21
N GLN A 54 10.70 -19.78 -7.28
CA GLN A 54 11.01 -20.39 -7.45
C GLN A 54 11.21 -20.81 -7.49
#